data_9c253c6554558a3733a61d1ee783fc77
#
_entry.id   9c253c6554558a3733a61d1ee783fc77
#
_cell.length_a   1.000
_cell.length_b   1.000
_cell.length_c   1.000
_cell.angle_alpha   90.00
_cell.angle_beta   90.00
_cell.angle_gamma   90.00
#
_symmetry.space_group_name_H-M   'P 1'
#
loop_
_entity.id
_entity.type
_entity.pdbx_description
1 polymer ?
#
loop_
_entity_poly.entity_id
_entity_poly.type
_entity_poly.pdbx_seq_one_letter_code
_entity_poly.pdbx_strand_id
1 'polypeptide(L)'
;EALREMGDWLKAKLTSAVLVLALVQDGSPLLVSMVTPDLIDRGLHAGNIVREAAQVLGGGGGGRPGTAQAGGKRLDKLPEALAKVPEIVRREVKP
;
A
#
# COMPACT_ATOMS: atom_id res chain seq x y z
N GLU A 1 14.37 2.09 0.91
CA GLU A 1 14.32 3.47 1.40
C GLU A 1 14.04 4.50 0.31
N ALA A 2 14.55 4.28 -0.90
CA ALA A 2 14.28 5.19 -2.00
C ALA A 2 12.78 5.28 -2.34
N LEU A 3 12.06 4.15 -2.26
CA LEU A 3 10.61 4.16 -2.47
C LEU A 3 9.88 4.94 -1.40
N ARG A 4 10.31 4.82 -0.15
CA ARG A 4 9.69 5.56 0.94
C ARG A 4 9.94 7.05 0.80
N GLU A 5 11.15 7.43 0.41
CA GLU A 5 11.49 8.83 0.19
C GLU A 5 10.67 9.43 -0.95
N MET A 6 10.50 8.69 -2.04
CA MET A 6 9.68 9.12 -3.15
C MET A 6 8.22 9.29 -2.73
N GLY A 7 7.70 8.33 -1.96
CA GLY A 7 6.34 8.40 -1.45
C GLY A 7 6.13 9.60 -0.54
N ASP A 8 7.09 9.86 0.35
CA ASP A 8 7.01 11.01 1.24
C ASP A 8 7.02 12.33 0.46
N TRP A 9 7.85 12.40 -0.58
CA TRP A 9 7.88 13.58 -1.46
C TRP A 9 6.54 13.78 -2.16
N LEU A 10 5.96 12.70 -2.69
CA LEU A 10 4.65 12.76 -3.34
C LEU A 10 3.55 13.18 -2.37
N LYS A 11 3.57 12.65 -1.15
CA LYS A 11 2.60 13.05 -0.12
C LYS A 11 2.66 14.53 0.19
N ALA A 12 3.86 15.09 0.21
CA ALA A 12 4.04 16.51 0.48
C ALA A 12 3.45 17.38 -0.64
N LYS A 13 3.35 16.85 -1.86
CA LYS A 13 2.82 17.59 -3.00
C LYS A 13 1.32 17.38 -3.20
N LEU A 14 0.76 16.32 -2.61
CA LEU A 14 -0.64 15.96 -2.78
C LEU A 14 -1.43 16.28 -1.52
N THR A 15 -2.64 16.82 -1.69
CA THR A 15 -3.49 17.14 -0.54
C THR A 15 -4.20 15.92 0.00
N SER A 16 -4.64 15.02 -0.88
CA SER A 16 -5.32 13.79 -0.51
C SER A 16 -4.90 12.68 -1.45
N ALA A 17 -4.29 11.64 -0.92
CA ALA A 17 -3.86 10.54 -1.78
C ALA A 17 -3.64 9.25 -1.01
N VAL A 18 -3.85 8.15 -1.72
CA VAL A 18 -3.40 6.82 -1.33
C VAL A 18 -2.38 6.39 -2.38
N LEU A 19 -1.21 6.01 -1.93
CA LEU A 19 -0.15 5.53 -2.80
C LEU A 19 0.17 4.10 -2.47
N VAL A 20 0.26 3.25 -3.48
CA VAL A 20 0.76 1.88 -3.33
C VAL A 20 1.81 1.67 -4.41
N LEU A 21 3.02 1.42 -3.98
CA LEU A 21 4.15 1.20 -4.88
C LEU A 21 4.61 -0.24 -4.76
N ALA A 22 4.98 -0.82 -5.89
CA ALA A 22 5.47 -2.19 -5.94
C ALA A 22 6.94 -2.21 -6.34
N LEU A 23 7.70 -3.07 -5.68
CA LEU A 23 9.12 -3.25 -5.95
C LEU A 23 9.41 -4.74 -5.98
N VAL A 24 10.31 -5.14 -6.85
CA VAL A 24 10.83 -6.51 -6.85
C VAL A 24 12.22 -6.47 -6.23
N GLN A 25 12.42 -7.23 -5.17
CA GLN A 25 13.67 -7.28 -4.45
C GLN A 25 14.08 -8.73 -4.24
N ASP A 26 15.23 -9.11 -4.78
CA ASP A 26 15.73 -10.50 -4.72
C ASP A 26 14.68 -11.50 -5.22
N GLY A 27 13.96 -11.15 -6.29
CA GLY A 27 12.96 -12.02 -6.90
C GLY A 27 11.63 -12.07 -6.17
N SER A 28 11.48 -11.29 -5.09
CA SER A 28 10.24 -11.28 -4.31
C SER A 28 9.55 -9.92 -4.39
N PRO A 29 8.21 -9.90 -4.43
CA PRO A 29 7.48 -8.64 -4.48
C PRO A 29 7.41 -7.98 -3.10
N LEU A 30 7.52 -6.65 -3.12
CA LEU A 30 7.38 -5.82 -1.93
C LEU A 30 6.40 -4.70 -2.26
N LEU A 31 5.45 -4.45 -1.36
CA LEU A 31 4.49 -3.37 -1.51
C LEU A 31 4.74 -2.32 -0.42
N VAL A 32 4.68 -1.05 -0.81
CA VAL A 32 4.77 0.07 0.11
C VAL A 32 3.51 0.89 -0.07
N SER A 33 2.80 1.17 1.02
CA SER A 33 1.56 1.93 1.00
C SER A 33 1.70 3.19 1.85
N MET A 34 1.12 4.29 1.37
CA MET A 34 1.08 5.55 2.09
C MET A 34 -0.30 6.17 1.94
N VAL A 35 -0.80 6.76 3.03
CA VAL A 35 -2.12 7.38 3.08
C VAL A 35 -1.97 8.76 3.72
N THR A 36 -2.57 9.79 3.10
CA THR A 36 -2.51 11.14 3.66
C THR A 36 -3.40 11.25 4.91
N PRO A 37 -3.08 12.19 5.84
CA PRO A 37 -3.80 12.27 7.12
C PRO A 37 -5.31 12.45 7.00
N ASP A 38 -5.77 13.23 6.02
CA ASP A 38 -7.20 13.44 5.82
C ASP A 38 -7.94 12.16 5.46
N LEU A 39 -7.30 11.29 4.67
CA LEU A 39 -7.88 10.01 4.31
C LEU A 39 -7.81 8.99 5.44
N ILE A 40 -6.82 9.11 6.32
CA ILE A 40 -6.77 8.30 7.53
C ILE A 40 -8.01 8.59 8.38
N ASP A 41 -8.36 9.86 8.51
CA ASP A 41 -9.56 10.28 9.24
C ASP A 41 -10.84 9.75 8.61
N ARG A 42 -10.81 9.42 7.32
CA ARG A 42 -11.94 8.84 6.61
C ARG A 42 -11.93 7.31 6.60
N GLY A 43 -11.10 6.71 7.42
CA GLY A 43 -11.10 5.26 7.63
C GLY A 43 -10.05 4.48 6.87
N LEU A 44 -9.22 5.13 6.06
CA LEU A 44 -8.16 4.43 5.33
C LEU A 44 -6.95 4.20 6.22
N HIS A 45 -6.27 3.08 5.99
CA HIS A 45 -5.15 2.65 6.81
C HIS A 45 -4.14 1.93 5.93
N ALA A 46 -2.96 2.51 5.78
CA ALA A 46 -1.94 1.95 4.89
C ALA A 46 -1.59 0.50 5.24
N GLY A 47 -1.49 0.19 6.53
CA GLY A 47 -1.19 -1.17 6.98
C GLY A 47 -2.24 -2.17 6.55
N ASN A 48 -3.51 -1.81 6.64
CA ASN A 48 -4.60 -2.70 6.23
C ASN A 48 -4.61 -2.90 4.73
N ILE A 49 -4.40 -1.82 3.98
CA ILE A 49 -4.40 -1.88 2.51
C ILE A 49 -3.30 -2.82 2.03
N VAL A 50 -2.08 -2.62 2.51
CA VAL A 50 -0.95 -3.40 2.03
C VAL A 50 -1.02 -4.85 2.51
N ARG A 51 -1.54 -5.08 3.71
CA ARG A 51 -1.70 -6.44 4.24
C ARG A 51 -2.67 -7.26 3.40
N GLU A 52 -3.82 -6.68 3.05
CA GLU A 52 -4.79 -7.40 2.21
C GLU A 52 -4.22 -7.66 0.81
N ALA A 53 -3.59 -6.68 0.23
CA ALA A 53 -2.98 -6.86 -1.08
C ALA A 53 -1.90 -7.94 -1.04
N ALA A 54 -1.10 -7.98 0.02
CA ALA A 54 -0.03 -8.96 0.15
C ALA A 54 -0.53 -10.39 0.34
N GLN A 55 -1.76 -10.58 0.81
CA GLN A 55 -2.35 -11.91 0.91
C GLN A 55 -2.41 -12.59 -0.46
N VAL A 56 -2.66 -11.82 -1.52
CA VAL A 56 -2.65 -12.34 -2.89
C VAL A 56 -1.26 -12.83 -3.26
N LEU A 57 -0.23 -12.24 -2.69
CA LEU A 57 1.17 -12.61 -2.96
C LEU A 57 1.64 -13.77 -2.07
N GLY A 58 0.76 -14.33 -1.26
CA GLY A 58 1.14 -15.38 -0.31
C GLY A 58 1.99 -14.87 0.83
N GLY A 59 1.84 -13.62 1.20
CA GLY A 59 2.63 -13.02 2.25
C GLY A 59 1.81 -12.16 3.20
N GLY A 60 2.46 -11.22 3.83
CA GLY A 60 1.82 -10.34 4.77
C GLY A 60 2.72 -9.19 5.16
N GLY A 61 2.28 -8.45 6.14
CA GLY A 61 2.98 -7.29 6.64
C GLY A 61 1.99 -6.33 7.25
N GLY A 62 2.33 -5.08 7.25
CA GLY A 62 1.48 -4.05 7.81
C GLY A 62 2.32 -2.87 8.25
N GLY A 63 1.75 -2.07 9.13
CA GLY A 63 2.44 -0.90 9.63
C GLY A 63 1.46 0.12 10.18
N ARG A 64 1.85 1.37 10.09
CA ARG A 64 1.09 2.49 10.61
C ARG A 64 -0.02 2.89 9.64
N PRO A 65 -1.00 3.68 10.12
CA PRO A 65 -2.06 4.16 9.22
C PRO A 65 -1.52 4.97 8.04
N GLY A 66 -0.46 5.72 8.22
CA GLY A 66 0.07 6.59 7.17
C GLY A 66 1.11 5.95 6.28
N THR A 67 1.80 4.91 6.73
CA THR A 67 2.89 4.27 5.99
C THR A 67 3.04 2.82 6.41
N ALA A 68 3.12 1.90 5.43
CA ALA A 68 3.23 0.48 5.74
C ALA A 68 3.92 -0.25 4.60
N GLN A 69 4.43 -1.43 4.90
CA GLN A 69 5.08 -2.31 3.94
C GLN A 69 4.60 -3.74 4.13
N ALA A 70 4.52 -4.47 3.04
CA ALA A 70 4.21 -5.90 3.08
C ALA A 70 4.87 -6.57 1.89
N GLY A 71 5.15 -7.84 2.02
CA GLY A 71 5.78 -8.60 0.95
C GLY A 71 5.18 -9.97 0.83
N GLY A 72 5.62 -10.71 -0.17
CA GLY A 72 5.16 -12.06 -0.39
C GLY A 72 6.15 -12.83 -1.25
N LYS A 73 5.74 -14.02 -1.66
CA LYS A 73 6.60 -14.90 -2.46
C LYS A 73 6.10 -15.08 -3.89
N ARG A 74 4.85 -14.70 -4.15
CA ARG A 74 4.19 -14.93 -5.44
C ARG A 74 4.33 -13.74 -6.37
N LEU A 75 5.52 -13.57 -6.95
CA LEU A 75 5.75 -12.48 -7.90
C LEU A 75 4.77 -12.51 -9.07
N ASP A 76 4.38 -13.70 -9.51
CA ASP A 76 3.42 -13.89 -10.60
C ASP A 76 2.04 -13.30 -10.27
N LYS A 77 1.73 -13.10 -9.00
CA LYS A 77 0.45 -12.54 -8.56
C LYS A 77 0.48 -11.03 -8.32
N LEU A 78 1.60 -10.39 -8.60
CA LEU A 78 1.73 -8.95 -8.36
C LEU A 78 0.65 -8.12 -9.06
N PRO A 79 0.33 -8.37 -10.35
CA PRO A 79 -0.76 -7.61 -10.99
C PRO A 79 -2.11 -7.77 -10.28
N GLU A 80 -2.42 -8.97 -9.80
CA GLU A 80 -3.66 -9.22 -9.06
C GLU A 80 -3.68 -8.47 -7.74
N ALA A 81 -2.54 -8.47 -7.03
CA ALA A 81 -2.43 -7.76 -5.77
C ALA A 81 -2.66 -6.26 -5.96
N LEU A 82 -2.06 -5.67 -6.98
CA LEU A 82 -2.24 -4.25 -7.28
C LEU A 82 -3.67 -3.95 -7.69
N ALA A 83 -4.31 -4.86 -8.42
CA ALA A 83 -5.70 -4.68 -8.85
C ALA A 83 -6.67 -4.70 -7.67
N LYS A 84 -6.30 -5.31 -6.55
CA LYS A 84 -7.11 -5.33 -5.34
C LYS A 84 -7.16 -3.97 -4.64
N VAL A 85 -6.15 -3.14 -4.82
CA VAL A 85 -6.02 -1.89 -4.07
C VAL A 85 -7.22 -0.97 -4.25
N PRO A 86 -7.72 -0.70 -5.46
CA PRO A 86 -8.91 0.15 -5.61
C PRO A 86 -10.14 -0.40 -4.91
N GLU A 87 -10.33 -1.71 -4.90
CA GLU A 87 -11.44 -2.35 -4.21
C GLU A 87 -11.34 -2.15 -2.69
N ILE A 88 -10.14 -2.34 -2.15
CA ILE A 88 -9.89 -2.16 -0.72
C ILE A 88 -10.18 -0.71 -0.32
N VAL A 89 -9.68 0.23 -1.10
CA VAL A 89 -9.87 1.66 -0.83
C VAL A 89 -11.36 2.03 -0.86
N ARG A 90 -12.09 1.58 -1.88
CA ARG A 90 -13.51 1.88 -1.98
C ARG A 90 -14.32 1.33 -0.82
N ARG A 91 -13.95 0.13 -0.34
CA ARG A 91 -14.63 -0.50 0.79
C ARG A 91 -14.34 0.21 2.10
N GLU A 92 -13.12 0.68 2.28
CA GLU A 92 -12.67 1.20 3.57
C GLU A 92 -12.93 2.70 3.74
N VAL A 93 -12.98 3.46 2.66
CA VAL A 93 -13.13 4.90 2.77
C VAL A 93 -14.56 5.26 3.19
N LYS A 94 -14.67 6.17 4.15
CA LYS A 94 -15.96 6.66 4.64
C LYS A 94 -16.20 8.07 4.12
N PRO A 95 -17.47 8.41 3.83
CA PRO A 95 -17.78 9.75 3.35
C PRO A 95 -17.50 10.85 4.37
#